data_6aba5c1b751b45c18172bae3aadfb928
#
_entry.id   6aba5c1b751b45c18172bae3aadfb928
#
_cell.length_a   1.000
_cell.length_b   1.000
_cell.length_c   1.000
_cell.angle_alpha   90.00
_cell.angle_beta   90.00
_cell.angle_gamma   90.00
#
_symmetry.space_group_name_H-M   'P 1'
#
loop_
_entity.id
_entity.type
_entity.pdbx_description
1 polymer ?
#
loop_
_entity_poly.entity_id
_entity_poly.type
_entity_poly.pdbx_seq_one_letter_code
_entity_poly.pdbx_strand_id
1 'polypeptide(L)'
;GSKSVARRDMKILILGMILFGMLGRDLLFSHHDGAFLTLFFALYLFVTIKYPASDEVDTEVLDALEDFDEDLDEKEQSTEIVKEHLAREPFLMYLLLGMIALPLGAELLVKGGVFIAMKAGVSQRFIAMTLVSWGTSLPEMATSLSAAYQGHSGLCIGNVVGSNLYNTVCIMGLTSLIVEVPVSRASFGFDFGLACIATLLLAILHRGGRNVGRLGGCILLSCFVAMFVLLSF
;
A
#
# COMPACT_ATOMS: atom_id res chain seq x y z
N GLY A 1 -11.64 16.07 3.11
CA GLY A 1 -11.01 15.61 1.88
C GLY A 1 -10.36 14.27 2.02
N SER A 2 -9.50 14.03 2.94
CA SER A 2 -8.87 12.71 3.13
C SER A 2 -9.91 11.58 3.22
N LYS A 3 -11.08 11.87 3.80
CA LYS A 3 -12.21 10.92 3.90
C LYS A 3 -12.89 10.60 2.57
N SER A 4 -12.89 11.52 1.61
CA SER A 4 -13.50 11.30 0.29
C SER A 4 -12.56 10.53 -0.63
N VAL A 5 -11.27 10.84 -0.60
CA VAL A 5 -10.21 10.12 -1.33
C VAL A 5 -10.14 8.68 -0.88
N ALA A 6 -9.96 8.44 0.42
CA ALA A 6 -9.87 7.10 0.97
C ALA A 6 -11.12 6.26 0.69
N ARG A 7 -12.32 6.87 0.66
CA ARG A 7 -13.55 6.16 0.24
C ARG A 7 -13.58 5.80 -1.23
N ARG A 8 -13.10 6.69 -2.10
CA ARG A 8 -13.00 6.41 -3.54
C ARG A 8 -12.03 5.27 -3.79
N ASP A 9 -10.83 5.38 -3.25
CA ASP A 9 -9.75 4.44 -3.47
C ASP A 9 -10.05 3.07 -2.86
N MET A 10 -10.73 3.03 -1.70
CA MET A 10 -11.24 1.80 -1.12
C MET A 10 -12.24 1.07 -2.04
N LYS A 11 -13.17 1.81 -2.68
CA LYS A 11 -14.11 1.22 -3.64
C LYS A 11 -13.39 0.68 -4.87
N ILE A 12 -12.38 1.41 -5.35
CA ILE A 12 -11.57 0.99 -6.50
C ILE A 12 -10.73 -0.24 -6.13
N LEU A 13 -10.16 -0.29 -4.93
CA LEU A 13 -9.45 -1.47 -4.44
C LEU A 13 -10.37 -2.71 -4.41
N ILE A 14 -11.58 -2.59 -3.85
CA ILE A 14 -12.55 -3.69 -3.82
C ILE A 14 -12.90 -4.14 -5.25
N LEU A 15 -13.14 -3.19 -6.17
CA LEU A 15 -13.41 -3.50 -7.57
C LEU A 15 -12.21 -4.18 -8.24
N GLY A 16 -10.99 -3.71 -7.98
CA GLY A 16 -9.76 -4.35 -8.45
C GLY A 16 -9.59 -5.77 -7.93
N MET A 17 -9.91 -6.02 -6.66
CA MET A 17 -9.90 -7.37 -6.09
C MET A 17 -10.96 -8.28 -6.70
N ILE A 18 -12.16 -7.78 -6.97
CA ILE A 18 -13.19 -8.54 -7.69
C ILE A 18 -12.71 -8.91 -9.09
N LEU A 19 -12.17 -7.94 -9.82
CA LEU A 19 -11.60 -8.17 -11.15
C LEU A 19 -10.48 -9.22 -11.11
N PHE A 20 -9.54 -9.09 -10.17
CA PHE A 20 -8.46 -10.05 -9.95
C PHE A 20 -8.99 -11.46 -9.66
N GLY A 21 -9.99 -11.58 -8.78
CA GLY A 21 -10.61 -12.86 -8.46
C GLY A 21 -11.35 -13.48 -9.65
N MET A 22 -11.99 -12.66 -10.48
CA MET A 22 -12.69 -13.13 -11.69
C MET A 22 -11.69 -13.63 -12.74
N LEU A 23 -10.59 -12.93 -12.95
CA LEU A 23 -9.57 -13.30 -13.94
C LEU A 23 -8.76 -14.52 -13.48
N GLY A 24 -8.40 -14.59 -12.20
CA GLY A 24 -7.61 -15.72 -11.67
C GLY A 24 -8.38 -17.02 -11.39
N ARG A 25 -9.69 -17.09 -11.69
CA ARG A 25 -10.54 -18.26 -11.39
C ARG A 25 -10.10 -19.56 -12.07
N ASP A 26 -9.46 -19.44 -13.21
CA ASP A 26 -8.90 -20.57 -13.98
C ASP A 26 -7.49 -20.98 -13.54
N LEU A 27 -6.96 -20.28 -12.52
CA LEU A 27 -5.64 -20.48 -11.92
C LEU A 27 -4.47 -20.14 -12.86
N LEU A 28 -4.72 -19.33 -13.88
CA LEU A 28 -3.72 -18.83 -14.81
C LEU A 28 -4.01 -17.36 -15.12
N PHE A 29 -3.08 -16.48 -14.83
CA PHE A 29 -3.12 -15.11 -15.35
C PHE A 29 -2.44 -15.08 -16.71
N SER A 30 -3.23 -15.01 -17.75
CA SER A 30 -2.78 -14.93 -19.14
C SER A 30 -2.34 -13.49 -19.51
N HIS A 31 -1.72 -13.33 -20.69
CA HIS A 31 -1.38 -12.00 -21.22
C HIS A 31 -2.63 -11.09 -21.38
N HIS A 32 -3.79 -11.67 -21.69
CA HIS A 32 -5.04 -10.91 -21.79
C HIS A 32 -5.50 -10.40 -20.42
N ASP A 33 -5.41 -11.23 -19.38
CA ASP A 33 -5.73 -10.84 -18.01
C ASP A 33 -4.79 -9.74 -17.52
N GLY A 34 -3.50 -9.86 -17.87
CA GLY A 34 -2.50 -8.83 -17.64
C GLY A 34 -2.88 -7.49 -18.29
N ALA A 35 -3.36 -7.53 -19.53
CA ALA A 35 -3.81 -6.33 -20.23
C ALA A 35 -5.02 -5.68 -19.54
N PHE A 36 -6.01 -6.46 -19.12
CA PHE A 36 -7.19 -5.95 -18.38
C PHE A 36 -6.80 -5.32 -17.05
N LEU A 37 -5.94 -5.97 -16.27
CA LEU A 37 -5.47 -5.43 -14.99
C LEU A 37 -4.67 -4.14 -15.18
N THR A 38 -3.75 -4.13 -16.14
CA THR A 38 -2.94 -2.94 -16.45
C THR A 38 -3.80 -1.77 -16.93
N LEU A 39 -4.79 -2.04 -17.80
CA LEU A 39 -5.73 -1.03 -18.26
C LEU A 39 -6.58 -0.47 -17.11
N PHE A 40 -7.06 -1.34 -16.21
CA PHE A 40 -7.80 -0.92 -15.02
C PHE A 40 -6.94 0.01 -14.15
N PHE A 41 -5.67 -0.34 -13.92
CA PHE A 41 -4.75 0.50 -13.15
C PHE A 41 -4.46 1.84 -13.85
N ALA A 42 -4.24 1.84 -15.17
CA ALA A 42 -4.05 3.05 -15.94
C ALA A 42 -5.28 3.98 -15.88
N LEU A 43 -6.48 3.40 -15.94
CA LEU A 43 -7.73 4.14 -15.78
C LEU A 43 -7.87 4.73 -14.36
N TYR A 44 -7.50 3.96 -13.34
CA TYR A 44 -7.45 4.45 -11.96
C TYR A 44 -6.52 5.66 -11.83
N LEU A 45 -5.30 5.58 -12.37
CA LEU A 45 -4.36 6.69 -12.35
C LEU A 45 -4.89 7.90 -13.10
N PHE A 46 -5.46 7.69 -14.29
CA PHE A 46 -6.07 8.76 -15.08
C PHE A 46 -7.18 9.48 -14.31
N VAL A 47 -8.08 8.72 -13.67
CA VAL A 47 -9.16 9.29 -12.85
C VAL A 47 -8.60 10.04 -11.66
N THR A 48 -7.59 9.49 -11.00
CA THR A 48 -6.97 10.10 -9.81
C THR A 48 -6.25 11.41 -10.15
N ILE A 49 -5.55 11.47 -11.28
CA ILE A 49 -4.85 12.66 -11.72
C ILE A 49 -5.83 13.73 -12.24
N LYS A 50 -6.83 13.31 -13.02
CA LYS A 50 -7.78 14.26 -13.66
C LYS A 50 -8.83 14.81 -12.69
N TYR A 51 -9.19 14.00 -11.70
CA TYR A 51 -10.18 14.36 -10.68
C TYR A 51 -9.54 14.19 -9.29
N PRO A 52 -8.56 15.04 -8.93
CA PRO A 52 -8.07 15.07 -7.57
C PRO A 52 -9.28 15.32 -6.69
N ALA A 53 -9.39 14.59 -5.59
CA ALA A 53 -10.47 14.85 -4.65
C ALA A 53 -10.18 16.22 -4.05
N SER A 54 -10.94 17.20 -4.52
CA SER A 54 -10.82 18.61 -4.14
C SER A 54 -10.88 18.79 -2.63
N ASP A 55 -10.07 19.68 -2.15
CA ASP A 55 -10.12 20.53 -0.96
C ASP A 55 -9.45 20.08 0.34
N GLU A 56 -8.93 18.84 0.48
CA GLU A 56 -8.30 18.48 1.77
C GLU A 56 -6.97 17.71 1.64
N VAL A 57 -6.61 17.21 0.45
CA VAL A 57 -5.26 16.64 0.24
C VAL A 57 -4.22 17.76 0.34
N ASP A 58 -4.60 18.93 -0.15
CA ASP A 58 -3.72 20.10 -0.10
C ASP A 58 -3.45 20.54 1.34
N THR A 59 -4.44 20.45 2.25
CA THR A 59 -4.27 20.81 3.65
C THR A 59 -3.41 19.80 4.42
N GLU A 60 -3.63 18.50 4.31
CA GLU A 60 -2.80 17.51 5.04
C GLU A 60 -1.36 17.46 4.53
N VAL A 61 -1.16 17.64 3.23
CA VAL A 61 0.20 17.76 2.65
C VAL A 61 0.82 19.10 2.99
N LEU A 62 0.02 20.17 3.01
CA LEU A 62 0.45 21.51 3.43
C LEU A 62 0.76 21.53 4.92
N ASP A 63 -0.11 20.99 5.78
CA ASP A 63 0.14 20.88 7.22
C ASP A 63 1.42 20.08 7.50
N ALA A 64 1.65 18.98 6.73
CA ALA A 64 2.89 18.21 6.84
C ALA A 64 4.13 18.95 6.32
N LEU A 65 3.96 19.93 5.44
CA LEU A 65 5.02 20.81 4.95
C LEU A 65 5.17 22.06 5.85
N GLU A 66 4.07 22.55 6.45
CA GLU A 66 4.05 23.67 7.39
C GLU A 66 4.72 23.33 8.73
N ASP A 67 4.61 22.07 9.20
CA ASP A 67 5.38 21.59 10.37
C ASP A 67 6.92 21.70 10.17
N PHE A 68 7.37 21.98 8.94
CA PHE A 68 8.77 22.26 8.64
C PHE A 68 9.12 23.75 8.58
N ASP A 69 8.12 24.67 8.52
CA ASP A 69 8.34 26.13 8.49
C ASP A 69 7.23 26.86 9.28
N GLU A 70 7.55 27.39 10.46
CA GLU A 70 6.64 28.10 11.38
C GLU A 70 6.12 29.48 10.91
N ASP A 71 6.41 29.93 9.67
CA ASP A 71 6.17 31.33 9.25
C ASP A 71 5.53 31.48 7.86
N LEU A 72 4.27 31.07 7.59
CA LEU A 72 3.61 31.48 6.34
C LEU A 72 2.08 31.64 6.39
N ASP A 73 1.61 32.81 5.94
CA ASP A 73 0.21 33.24 5.85
C ASP A 73 -0.54 32.74 4.58
N GLU A 74 -1.81 32.51 4.75
CA GLU A 74 -2.96 31.96 4.01
C GLU A 74 -3.08 31.96 2.47
N LYS A 75 -3.55 30.83 2.00
CA LYS A 75 -4.56 30.42 0.95
C LYS A 75 -4.37 30.69 -0.57
N GLU A 76 -3.66 31.63 -1.08
CA GLU A 76 -3.43 31.76 -2.54
C GLU A 76 -2.11 31.10 -3.00
N GLN A 77 -1.36 30.65 -2.06
CA GLN A 77 0.03 30.20 -2.18
C GLN A 77 0.25 28.68 -2.32
N SER A 78 -0.77 27.83 -2.13
CA SER A 78 -0.58 26.38 -1.99
C SER A 78 0.20 25.73 -3.15
N THR A 79 -0.04 26.12 -4.38
CA THR A 79 0.69 25.56 -5.54
C THR A 79 2.08 26.15 -5.71
N GLU A 80 2.29 27.40 -5.31
CA GLU A 80 3.60 28.05 -5.33
C GLU A 80 4.45 27.58 -4.17
N ILE A 81 3.87 27.39 -2.98
CA ILE A 81 4.55 26.83 -1.79
C ILE A 81 5.06 25.42 -2.07
N VAL A 82 4.23 24.54 -2.64
CA VAL A 82 4.67 23.20 -3.01
C VAL A 82 5.80 23.24 -4.04
N LYS A 83 5.73 24.15 -5.02
CA LYS A 83 6.82 24.34 -6.00
C LYS A 83 8.08 24.91 -5.36
N GLU A 84 7.94 25.84 -4.44
CA GLU A 84 9.07 26.46 -3.74
C GLU A 84 9.74 25.48 -2.78
N HIS A 85 8.96 24.65 -2.05
CA HIS A 85 9.50 23.58 -1.19
C HIS A 85 10.14 22.45 -1.99
N LEU A 86 9.56 22.07 -3.13
CA LEU A 86 10.18 21.12 -4.06
C LEU A 86 11.48 21.68 -4.69
N ALA A 87 11.60 23.00 -4.80
CA ALA A 87 12.80 23.67 -5.29
C ALA A 87 13.88 23.88 -4.20
N ARG A 88 13.55 23.71 -2.91
CA ARG A 88 14.55 23.76 -1.82
C ARG A 88 15.44 22.52 -1.89
N GLU A 89 16.71 22.72 -2.17
CA GLU A 89 17.71 21.64 -2.29
C GLU A 89 17.70 20.61 -1.14
N PRO A 90 17.55 20.99 0.16
CA PRO A 90 17.53 20.01 1.22
C PRO A 90 16.31 19.09 1.19
N PHE A 91 15.12 19.57 0.81
CA PHE A 91 13.91 18.75 0.73
C PHE A 91 14.05 17.66 -0.35
N LEU A 92 14.47 18.04 -1.57
CA LEU A 92 14.69 17.09 -2.66
C LEU A 92 15.76 16.06 -2.29
N MET A 93 16.82 16.50 -1.62
CA MET A 93 17.88 15.61 -1.13
C MET A 93 17.34 14.59 -0.11
N TYR A 94 16.55 15.00 0.88
CA TYR A 94 15.97 14.10 1.87
C TYR A 94 14.95 13.15 1.24
N LEU A 95 14.15 13.62 0.28
CA LEU A 95 13.22 12.79 -0.48
C LEU A 95 13.98 11.70 -1.24
N LEU A 96 15.00 12.06 -2.01
CA LEU A 96 15.83 11.11 -2.77
C LEU A 96 16.57 10.13 -1.85
N LEU A 97 17.13 10.62 -0.74
CA LEU A 97 17.77 9.77 0.25
C LEU A 97 16.78 8.78 0.85
N GLY A 98 15.58 9.21 1.20
CA GLY A 98 14.52 8.33 1.72
C GLY A 98 14.06 7.28 0.72
N MET A 99 13.87 7.69 -0.54
CA MET A 99 13.50 6.77 -1.63
C MET A 99 14.55 5.67 -1.89
N ILE A 100 15.80 5.94 -1.62
CA ILE A 100 16.89 4.97 -1.76
C ILE A 100 17.12 4.20 -0.45
N ALA A 101 17.17 4.90 0.69
CA ALA A 101 17.50 4.32 1.98
C ALA A 101 16.46 3.31 2.47
N LEU A 102 15.16 3.58 2.27
CA LEU A 102 14.08 2.67 2.70
C LEU A 102 14.15 1.31 2.00
N PRO A 103 14.19 1.22 0.65
CA PRO A 103 14.30 -0.07 -0.03
C PRO A 103 15.63 -0.78 0.28
N LEU A 104 16.75 -0.06 0.33
CA LEU A 104 18.04 -0.66 0.68
C LEU A 104 18.05 -1.20 2.10
N GLY A 105 17.51 -0.46 3.06
CA GLY A 105 17.39 -0.90 4.45
C GLY A 105 16.51 -2.14 4.58
N ALA A 106 15.37 -2.17 3.89
CA ALA A 106 14.48 -3.33 3.83
C ALA A 106 15.19 -4.55 3.23
N GLU A 107 15.90 -4.38 2.11
CA GLU A 107 16.65 -5.47 1.46
C GLU A 107 17.76 -6.03 2.35
N LEU A 108 18.53 -5.18 3.01
CA LEU A 108 19.59 -5.61 3.95
C LEU A 108 19.00 -6.36 5.14
N LEU A 109 17.88 -5.90 5.68
CA LEU A 109 17.19 -6.52 6.81
C LEU A 109 16.65 -7.90 6.42
N VAL A 110 16.04 -8.03 5.24
CA VAL A 110 15.56 -9.30 4.70
C VAL A 110 16.72 -10.26 4.46
N LYS A 111 17.77 -9.84 3.74
CA LYS A 111 18.93 -10.69 3.46
C LYS A 111 19.60 -11.17 4.76
N GLY A 112 19.79 -10.27 5.72
CA GLY A 112 20.35 -10.61 7.05
C GLY A 112 19.46 -11.59 7.81
N GLY A 113 18.15 -11.33 7.85
CA GLY A 113 17.17 -12.19 8.51
C GLY A 113 17.10 -13.58 7.88
N VAL A 114 17.06 -13.67 6.55
CA VAL A 114 17.09 -14.94 5.82
C VAL A 114 18.38 -15.73 6.11
N PHE A 115 19.53 -15.07 6.11
CA PHE A 115 20.81 -15.72 6.40
C PHE A 115 20.84 -16.30 7.83
N ILE A 116 20.38 -15.55 8.82
CA ILE A 116 20.32 -16.01 10.21
C ILE A 116 19.33 -17.18 10.36
N ALA A 117 18.14 -17.05 9.77
CA ALA A 117 17.08 -18.06 9.84
C ALA A 117 17.52 -19.37 9.17
N MET A 118 18.18 -19.30 8.01
CA MET A 118 18.75 -20.49 7.36
C MET A 118 19.81 -21.17 8.22
N LYS A 119 20.69 -20.40 8.87
CA LYS A 119 21.68 -20.96 9.81
C LYS A 119 21.03 -21.57 11.05
N ALA A 120 19.90 -21.07 11.47
CA ALA A 120 19.11 -21.63 12.57
C ALA A 120 18.27 -22.87 12.16
N GLY A 121 18.37 -23.32 10.90
CA GLY A 121 17.64 -24.50 10.41
C GLY A 121 16.17 -24.26 10.10
N VAL A 122 15.74 -23.00 9.98
CA VAL A 122 14.36 -22.65 9.60
C VAL A 122 14.13 -23.02 8.15
N SER A 123 12.96 -23.61 7.85
CA SER A 123 12.63 -24.04 6.49
C SER A 123 12.55 -22.87 5.51
N GLN A 124 13.02 -23.07 4.28
CA GLN A 124 12.97 -22.05 3.22
C GLN A 124 11.55 -21.54 2.95
N ARG A 125 10.55 -22.45 3.02
CA ARG A 125 9.14 -22.09 2.84
C ARG A 125 8.68 -21.11 3.93
N PHE A 126 9.00 -21.37 5.18
CA PHE A 126 8.65 -20.48 6.30
C PHE A 126 9.35 -19.12 6.17
N ILE A 127 10.64 -19.12 5.79
CA ILE A 127 11.40 -17.89 5.53
C ILE A 127 10.74 -17.05 4.43
N ALA A 128 10.36 -17.67 3.31
CA ALA A 128 9.72 -16.96 2.21
C ALA A 128 8.36 -16.37 2.60
N MET A 129 7.53 -17.12 3.31
CA MET A 129 6.20 -16.69 3.74
C MET A 129 6.25 -15.62 4.83
N THR A 130 7.33 -15.53 5.59
CA THR A 130 7.47 -14.60 6.72
C THR A 130 8.42 -13.46 6.40
N LEU A 131 9.72 -13.72 6.43
CA LEU A 131 10.75 -12.69 6.33
C LEU A 131 10.73 -11.95 4.99
N VAL A 132 10.54 -12.67 3.89
CA VAL A 132 10.51 -12.04 2.56
C VAL A 132 9.23 -11.24 2.39
N SER A 133 8.06 -11.82 2.75
CA SER A 133 6.78 -11.14 2.66
C SER A 133 6.72 -9.88 3.53
N TRP A 134 7.21 -9.94 4.76
CA TRP A 134 7.29 -8.76 5.63
C TRP A 134 8.29 -7.74 5.13
N GLY A 135 9.44 -8.22 4.67
CA GLY A 135 10.52 -7.35 4.24
C GLY A 135 10.17 -6.47 3.05
N THR A 136 9.39 -7.00 2.11
CA THR A 136 8.90 -6.20 0.98
C THR A 136 7.91 -5.11 1.39
N SER A 137 7.21 -5.29 2.52
CA SER A 137 6.27 -4.31 3.07
C SER A 137 6.87 -3.40 4.16
N LEU A 138 8.17 -3.53 4.47
CA LEU A 138 8.82 -2.67 5.47
C LEU A 138 8.82 -1.18 5.09
N PRO A 139 9.07 -0.79 3.81
CA PRO A 139 8.98 0.61 3.40
C PRO A 139 7.58 1.19 3.63
N GLU A 140 6.54 0.47 3.26
CA GLU A 140 5.15 0.86 3.44
C GLU A 140 4.77 0.96 4.92
N MET A 141 5.28 0.03 5.74
CA MET A 141 5.11 0.09 7.19
C MET A 141 5.79 1.32 7.79
N ALA A 142 7.01 1.61 7.40
CA ALA A 142 7.76 2.75 7.91
C ALA A 142 7.06 4.08 7.56
N THR A 143 6.62 4.23 6.31
CA THR A 143 5.89 5.43 5.86
C THR A 143 4.53 5.57 6.54
N SER A 144 3.75 4.49 6.66
CA SER A 144 2.45 4.49 7.34
C SER A 144 2.59 4.78 8.84
N LEU A 145 3.62 4.24 9.49
CA LEU A 145 3.87 4.47 10.91
C LEU A 145 4.31 5.91 11.16
N SER A 146 5.18 6.45 10.30
CA SER A 146 5.59 7.86 10.36
C SER A 146 4.39 8.79 10.18
N ALA A 147 3.55 8.56 9.16
CA ALA A 147 2.32 9.32 8.93
C ALA A 147 1.36 9.25 10.12
N ALA A 148 1.18 8.05 10.70
CA ALA A 148 0.32 7.86 11.87
C ALA A 148 0.87 8.58 13.11
N TYR A 149 2.18 8.57 13.32
CA TYR A 149 2.84 9.25 14.43
C TYR A 149 2.70 10.77 14.34
N GLN A 150 2.75 11.31 13.13
CA GLN A 150 2.54 12.75 12.85
C GLN A 150 1.05 13.15 12.82
N GLY A 151 0.12 12.21 13.03
CA GLY A 151 -1.31 12.49 13.02
C GLY A 151 -1.97 12.46 11.63
N HIS A 152 -1.22 12.22 10.57
CA HIS A 152 -1.70 12.19 9.18
C HIS A 152 -2.39 10.85 8.85
N SER A 153 -3.54 10.61 9.46
CA SER A 153 -4.27 9.34 9.30
C SER A 153 -4.75 9.07 7.87
N GLY A 154 -5.00 10.12 7.07
CA GLY A 154 -5.37 10.01 5.66
C GLY A 154 -4.23 9.45 4.82
N LEU A 155 -3.00 9.91 5.02
CA LEU A 155 -1.81 9.39 4.36
C LEU A 155 -1.56 7.91 4.72
N CYS A 156 -1.75 7.55 6.01
CA CYS A 156 -1.60 6.17 6.46
C CYS A 156 -2.57 5.22 5.71
N ILE A 157 -3.86 5.56 5.66
CA ILE A 157 -4.87 4.75 4.97
C ILE A 157 -4.64 4.76 3.46
N GLY A 158 -4.31 5.92 2.90
CA GLY A 158 -3.98 6.08 1.48
C GLY A 158 -2.82 5.19 1.05
N ASN A 159 -1.74 5.13 1.85
CA ASN A 159 -0.60 4.27 1.60
C ASN A 159 -0.99 2.78 1.63
N VAL A 160 -1.76 2.34 2.63
CA VAL A 160 -2.22 0.95 2.73
C VAL A 160 -3.12 0.56 1.55
N VAL A 161 -4.10 1.38 1.21
CA VAL A 161 -5.03 1.12 0.09
C VAL A 161 -4.30 1.17 -1.24
N GLY A 162 -3.44 2.17 -1.43
CA GLY A 162 -2.67 2.38 -2.66
C GLY A 162 -1.68 1.26 -2.93
N SER A 163 -0.92 0.82 -1.93
CA SER A 163 0.03 -0.29 -2.08
C SER A 163 -0.67 -1.62 -2.38
N ASN A 164 -1.81 -1.90 -1.73
CA ASN A 164 -2.60 -3.09 -2.05
C ASN A 164 -3.13 -3.06 -3.48
N LEU A 165 -3.67 -1.92 -3.94
CA LEU A 165 -4.13 -1.77 -5.32
C LEU A 165 -2.96 -1.92 -6.31
N TYR A 166 -1.84 -1.28 -6.03
CA TYR A 166 -0.63 -1.37 -6.84
C TYR A 166 -0.15 -2.82 -6.96
N ASN A 167 0.00 -3.53 -5.86
CA ASN A 167 0.49 -4.91 -5.85
C ASN A 167 -0.49 -5.86 -6.54
N THR A 168 -1.80 -5.73 -6.29
CA THR A 168 -2.81 -6.64 -6.82
C THR A 168 -3.06 -6.41 -8.31
N VAL A 169 -3.08 -5.16 -8.76
CA VAL A 169 -3.55 -4.82 -10.11
C VAL A 169 -2.39 -4.42 -11.03
N CYS A 170 -1.49 -3.52 -10.57
CA CYS A 170 -0.40 -3.05 -11.40
C CYS A 170 0.69 -4.11 -11.56
N ILE A 171 1.23 -4.61 -10.44
CA ILE A 171 2.34 -5.58 -10.50
C ILE A 171 1.89 -6.87 -11.18
N MET A 172 0.76 -7.45 -10.77
CA MET A 172 0.26 -8.67 -11.42
C MET A 172 -0.10 -8.41 -12.88
N GLY A 173 -0.71 -7.27 -13.19
CA GLY A 173 -1.05 -6.88 -14.57
C GLY A 173 0.19 -6.81 -15.45
N LEU A 174 1.21 -6.07 -15.05
CA LEU A 174 2.46 -5.94 -15.80
C LEU A 174 3.22 -7.27 -15.89
N THR A 175 3.26 -8.05 -14.81
CA THR A 175 3.91 -9.36 -14.81
C THR A 175 3.23 -10.29 -15.80
N SER A 176 1.89 -10.36 -15.79
CA SER A 176 1.13 -11.23 -16.67
C SER A 176 1.19 -10.80 -18.15
N LEU A 177 1.43 -9.50 -18.43
CA LEU A 177 1.73 -9.04 -19.80
C LEU A 177 3.04 -9.61 -20.34
N ILE A 178 4.03 -9.87 -19.47
CA ILE A 178 5.35 -10.34 -19.87
C ILE A 178 5.39 -11.87 -19.88
N VAL A 179 4.83 -12.50 -18.85
CA VAL A 179 4.84 -13.96 -18.66
C VAL A 179 3.52 -14.41 -18.04
N GLU A 180 2.97 -15.52 -18.56
CA GLU A 180 1.79 -16.13 -17.95
C GLU A 180 2.11 -16.63 -16.53
N VAL A 181 1.27 -16.29 -15.57
CA VAL A 181 1.49 -16.57 -14.15
C VAL A 181 0.52 -17.67 -13.69
N PRO A 182 1.01 -18.93 -13.57
CA PRO A 182 0.20 -19.98 -12.99
C PRO A 182 0.08 -19.80 -11.47
N VAL A 183 -1.12 -19.98 -10.94
CA VAL A 183 -1.40 -19.82 -9.52
C VAL A 183 -1.90 -21.15 -8.95
N SER A 184 -1.40 -21.56 -7.80
CA SER A 184 -1.90 -22.78 -7.16
C SER A 184 -3.32 -22.58 -6.62
N ARG A 185 -4.14 -23.62 -6.69
CA ARG A 185 -5.51 -23.58 -6.14
C ARG A 185 -5.53 -23.27 -4.64
N ALA A 186 -4.54 -23.75 -3.90
CA ALA A 186 -4.43 -23.50 -2.48
C ALA A 186 -4.13 -22.00 -2.21
N SER A 187 -3.14 -21.43 -2.90
CA SER A 187 -2.80 -20.00 -2.76
C SER A 187 -3.96 -19.11 -3.22
N PHE A 188 -4.56 -19.41 -4.37
CA PHE A 188 -5.67 -18.59 -4.87
C PHE A 188 -6.90 -18.66 -3.97
N GLY A 189 -7.28 -19.85 -3.50
CA GLY A 189 -8.47 -20.01 -2.65
C GLY A 189 -8.28 -19.46 -1.24
N PHE A 190 -7.15 -19.76 -0.63
CA PHE A 190 -6.90 -19.42 0.78
C PHE A 190 -6.26 -18.03 0.94
N ASP A 191 -5.13 -17.77 0.28
CA ASP A 191 -4.38 -16.51 0.48
C ASP A 191 -5.16 -15.30 -0.07
N PHE A 192 -5.74 -15.45 -1.27
CA PHE A 192 -6.59 -14.41 -1.86
C PHE A 192 -7.87 -14.20 -1.05
N GLY A 193 -8.50 -15.30 -0.57
CA GLY A 193 -9.66 -15.21 0.32
C GLY A 193 -9.36 -14.42 1.60
N LEU A 194 -8.21 -14.65 2.21
CA LEU A 194 -7.78 -13.89 3.39
C LEU A 194 -7.52 -12.41 3.06
N ALA A 195 -6.91 -12.12 1.92
CA ALA A 195 -6.72 -10.75 1.46
C ALA A 195 -8.06 -10.02 1.24
N CYS A 196 -9.07 -10.71 0.69
CA CYS A 196 -10.42 -10.18 0.56
C CYS A 196 -11.05 -9.89 1.93
N ILE A 197 -10.94 -10.80 2.89
CA ILE A 197 -11.46 -10.63 4.26
C ILE A 197 -10.80 -9.42 4.92
N ALA A 198 -9.46 -9.31 4.86
CA ALA A 198 -8.72 -8.20 5.43
C ALA A 198 -9.14 -6.84 4.82
N THR A 199 -9.28 -6.79 3.49
CA THR A 199 -9.72 -5.60 2.77
C THR A 199 -11.16 -5.21 3.13
N LEU A 200 -12.07 -6.17 3.22
CA LEU A 200 -13.45 -5.92 3.64
C LEU A 200 -13.53 -5.44 5.09
N LEU A 201 -12.73 -6.04 5.97
CA LEU A 201 -12.65 -5.62 7.37
C LEU A 201 -12.14 -4.19 7.49
N LEU A 202 -11.08 -3.84 6.76
CA LEU A 202 -10.57 -2.47 6.68
C LEU A 202 -11.65 -1.51 6.14
N ALA A 203 -12.37 -1.89 5.09
CA ALA A 203 -13.45 -1.09 4.51
C ALA A 203 -14.60 -0.85 5.49
N ILE A 204 -14.96 -1.87 6.30
CA ILE A 204 -15.99 -1.78 7.33
C ILE A 204 -15.53 -0.83 8.46
N LEU A 205 -14.30 -0.98 8.94
CA LEU A 205 -13.75 -0.16 10.00
C LEU A 205 -13.56 1.30 9.58
N HIS A 206 -13.22 1.54 8.30
CA HIS A 206 -13.10 2.88 7.72
C HIS A 206 -14.44 3.45 7.23
N ARG A 207 -15.56 2.73 7.40
CA ARG A 207 -16.88 3.15 6.90
C ARG A 207 -17.28 4.53 7.44
N GLY A 208 -17.72 5.41 6.52
CA GLY A 208 -18.11 6.77 6.87
C GLY A 208 -16.97 7.78 6.99
N GLY A 209 -15.72 7.40 6.60
CA GLY A 209 -14.54 8.25 6.73
C GLY A 209 -14.07 8.40 8.18
N ARG A 210 -14.43 7.46 9.05
CA ARG A 210 -13.92 7.39 10.42
C ARG A 210 -12.48 6.88 10.38
N ASN A 211 -11.61 7.52 11.13
CA ASN A 211 -10.27 7.00 11.35
C ASN A 211 -10.35 5.62 12.00
N VAL A 212 -9.50 4.70 11.57
CA VAL A 212 -9.38 3.39 12.22
C VAL A 212 -8.76 3.63 13.60
N GLY A 213 -9.61 3.66 14.63
CA GLY A 213 -9.17 3.87 16.00
C GLY A 213 -8.34 2.69 16.54
N ARG A 214 -7.80 2.84 17.75
CA ARG A 214 -6.96 1.81 18.40
C ARG A 214 -7.64 0.44 18.46
N LEU A 215 -8.95 0.38 18.75
CA LEU A 215 -9.68 -0.89 18.76
C LEU A 215 -9.74 -1.54 17.37
N GLY A 216 -10.01 -0.76 16.33
CA GLY A 216 -9.98 -1.26 14.94
C GLY A 216 -8.60 -1.76 14.53
N GLY A 217 -7.54 -1.04 14.90
CA GLY A 217 -6.17 -1.48 14.70
C GLY A 217 -5.84 -2.78 15.43
N CYS A 218 -6.27 -2.94 16.69
CA CYS A 218 -6.12 -4.18 17.44
C CYS A 218 -6.85 -5.36 16.76
N ILE A 219 -8.05 -5.14 16.25
CA ILE A 219 -8.82 -6.18 15.52
C ILE A 219 -8.05 -6.60 14.27
N LEU A 220 -7.61 -5.65 13.44
CA LEU A 220 -6.84 -5.95 12.23
C LEU A 220 -5.55 -6.71 12.54
N LEU A 221 -4.81 -6.28 13.56
CA LEU A 221 -3.58 -6.95 13.99
C LEU A 221 -3.85 -8.36 14.52
N SER A 222 -4.92 -8.54 15.31
CA SER A 222 -5.31 -9.86 15.81
C SER A 222 -5.72 -10.79 14.68
N CYS A 223 -6.46 -10.31 13.68
CA CYS A 223 -6.80 -11.08 12.49
C CYS A 223 -5.53 -11.46 11.71
N PHE A 224 -4.57 -10.54 11.57
CA PHE A 224 -3.30 -10.81 10.90
C PHE A 224 -2.50 -11.90 11.64
N VAL A 225 -2.35 -11.80 12.97
CA VAL A 225 -1.66 -12.83 13.78
C VAL A 225 -2.37 -14.17 13.69
N ALA A 226 -3.70 -14.21 13.78
CA ALA A 226 -4.47 -15.44 13.62
C ALA A 226 -4.26 -16.08 12.25
N MET A 227 -4.28 -15.27 11.19
CA MET A 227 -4.01 -15.69 9.82
C MET A 227 -2.60 -16.28 9.70
N PHE A 228 -1.61 -15.60 10.27
CA PHE A 228 -0.22 -16.04 10.27
C PHE A 228 -0.03 -17.38 10.99
N VAL A 229 -0.68 -17.57 12.12
CA VAL A 229 -0.69 -18.84 12.84
C VAL A 229 -1.34 -19.94 11.99
N LEU A 230 -2.48 -19.68 11.35
CA LEU A 230 -3.14 -20.66 10.47
C LEU A 230 -2.30 -21.06 9.24
N LEU A 231 -1.46 -20.15 8.74
CA LEU A 231 -0.55 -20.43 7.61
C LEU A 231 0.70 -21.21 8.02
N SER A 232 1.06 -21.21 9.31
CA SER A 232 2.25 -21.89 9.83
C SER A 232 2.04 -23.38 10.12
N PHE A 233 0.80 -23.85 10.12
CA PHE A 233 0.40 -25.25 10.25
C PHE A 233 -0.10 -25.82 8.92
#